data_9cd26f77110c92d9cd79cc2dc1a3be06
#
_entry.id   9cd26f77110c92d9cd79cc2dc1a3be06
#
_cell.length_a   1.000
_cell.length_b   1.000
_cell.length_c   1.000
_cell.angle_alpha   90.00
_cell.angle_beta   90.00
_cell.angle_gamma   90.00
#
_symmetry.space_group_name_H-M   'P 1'
#
loop_
_entity.id
_entity.type
_entity.pdbx_description
1 polymer ?
#
loop_
_entity_poly.entity_id
_entity_poly.type
_entity_poly.pdbx_seq_one_letter_code
_entity_poly.pdbx_strand_id
1 'polypeptide(L)'
;DLIPVRFEEAWFSYNSEPVVRDINFSITPGEFAAILGPNGSGKTTLMKLALGLLKPTSGRVLLFGEPAESFTDWHRVGYVPQRTQATESRFPASVREVVNFGSYSGFNPLAIFKRKDSSRVDEAMEMAGIQNLANRRVSDLSVGQQQRMLIARSLVRQPDLLVMDEPVAGVDAAGEEQFHTMVRRLNRDLGITIVLVSHDIGAVMR
;
A
#
# COMPACT_ATOMS: atom_id res chain seq x y z
N ASP A 1 -12.89 -4.95 17.43
CA ASP A 1 -12.12 -4.66 16.21
C ASP A 1 -10.64 -4.92 16.49
N LEU A 2 -10.01 -5.78 15.66
CA LEU A 2 -8.61 -6.12 15.82
C LEU A 2 -7.74 -4.93 15.39
N ILE A 3 -6.71 -4.59 16.17
CA ILE A 3 -5.75 -3.53 15.86
C ILE A 3 -4.98 -3.93 14.59
N PRO A 4 -5.05 -3.12 13.49
CA PRO A 4 -4.41 -3.47 12.22
C PRO A 4 -2.89 -3.67 12.31
N VAL A 5 -2.20 -2.78 13.02
CA VAL A 5 -0.73 -2.86 13.21
C VAL A 5 -0.39 -2.54 14.66
N ARG A 6 0.44 -3.39 15.29
CA ARG A 6 0.98 -3.13 16.63
C ARG A 6 2.44 -3.54 16.69
N PHE A 7 3.26 -2.65 17.25
CA PHE A 7 4.65 -2.89 17.61
C PHE A 7 4.76 -2.93 19.14
N GLU A 8 5.43 -3.94 19.67
CA GLU A 8 5.66 -4.12 21.11
C GLU A 8 7.13 -4.43 21.33
N GLU A 9 7.85 -3.44 21.93
CA GLU A 9 9.28 -3.52 22.22
C GLU A 9 10.10 -4.02 21.02
N ALA A 10 9.71 -3.62 19.81
CA ALA A 10 10.26 -4.18 18.59
C ALA A 10 11.64 -3.61 18.27
N TRP A 11 12.61 -4.50 18.05
CA TRP A 11 13.96 -4.19 17.61
C TRP A 11 14.25 -4.89 16.30
N PHE A 12 15.07 -4.25 15.48
CA PHE A 12 15.59 -4.90 14.28
C PHE A 12 16.98 -4.42 13.93
N SER A 13 17.84 -5.36 13.55
CA SER A 13 19.21 -5.09 13.11
C SER A 13 19.51 -5.80 11.80
N TYR A 14 20.14 -5.08 10.87
CA TYR A 14 20.88 -5.72 9.79
C TYR A 14 22.28 -6.01 10.31
N ASN A 15 22.68 -7.27 10.33
CA ASN A 15 23.94 -7.73 10.96
C ASN A 15 23.98 -7.32 12.44
N SER A 16 24.98 -6.50 12.83
CA SER A 16 25.17 -6.07 14.23
C SER A 16 24.68 -4.65 14.51
N GLU A 17 24.22 -3.92 13.50
CA GLU A 17 23.79 -2.53 13.69
C GLU A 17 22.26 -2.43 13.82
N PRO A 18 21.75 -1.92 14.94
CA PRO A 18 20.31 -1.75 15.13
C PRO A 18 19.78 -0.57 14.32
N VAL A 19 18.81 -0.86 13.44
CA VAL A 19 18.11 0.11 12.61
C VAL A 19 16.79 0.54 13.24
N VAL A 20 16.11 -0.40 13.91
CA VAL A 20 14.87 -0.15 14.66
C VAL A 20 15.15 -0.48 16.12
N ARG A 21 14.80 0.43 17.03
CA ARG A 21 15.13 0.31 18.46
C ARG A 21 13.91 0.61 19.32
N ASP A 22 13.48 -0.36 20.11
CA ASP A 22 12.43 -0.24 21.12
C ASP A 22 11.18 0.48 20.63
N ILE A 23 10.69 0.03 19.48
CA ILE A 23 9.50 0.63 18.88
C ILE A 23 8.25 0.09 19.55
N ASN A 24 7.45 1.03 20.07
CA ASN A 24 6.18 0.76 20.74
C ASN A 24 5.10 1.71 20.20
N PHE A 25 4.17 1.21 19.39
CA PHE A 25 2.97 1.92 18.96
C PHE A 25 1.92 0.96 18.40
N SER A 26 0.70 1.46 18.24
CA SER A 26 -0.36 0.76 17.54
C SER A 26 -1.11 1.72 16.62
N ILE A 27 -1.62 1.20 15.50
CA ILE A 27 -2.48 1.90 14.56
C ILE A 27 -3.87 1.31 14.69
N THR A 28 -4.85 2.15 15.03
CA THR A 28 -6.23 1.71 15.28
C THR A 28 -7.04 1.61 13.97
N PRO A 29 -8.14 0.84 13.94
CA PRO A 29 -9.00 0.76 12.77
C PRO A 29 -9.50 2.14 12.32
N GLY A 30 -9.41 2.41 11.00
CA GLY A 30 -9.80 3.68 10.40
C GLY A 30 -8.83 4.85 10.66
N GLU A 31 -7.70 4.62 11.30
CA GLU A 31 -6.69 5.66 11.53
C GLU A 31 -5.90 5.96 10.24
N PHE A 32 -5.54 7.23 10.05
CA PHE A 32 -4.55 7.65 9.08
C PHE A 32 -3.22 7.92 9.80
N ALA A 33 -2.25 7.06 9.60
CA ALA A 33 -0.92 7.17 10.21
C ALA A 33 0.14 7.49 9.15
N ALA A 34 1.09 8.37 9.48
CA ALA A 34 2.22 8.69 8.62
C ALA A 34 3.55 8.37 9.30
N ILE A 35 4.42 7.65 8.60
CA ILE A 35 5.80 7.39 9.00
C ILE A 35 6.69 8.35 8.23
N LEU A 36 7.22 9.36 8.93
CA LEU A 36 8.00 10.44 8.35
C LEU A 36 9.46 10.38 8.81
N GLY A 37 10.37 10.78 7.93
CA GLY A 37 11.78 10.88 8.26
C GLY A 37 12.69 10.94 7.03
N PRO A 38 13.96 11.32 7.20
CA PRO A 38 14.93 11.38 6.11
C PRO A 38 15.22 9.99 5.51
N ASN A 39 15.85 9.98 4.33
CA ASN A 39 16.32 8.72 3.74
C ASN A 39 17.34 8.04 4.67
N GLY A 40 17.26 6.73 4.80
CA GLY A 40 18.11 5.94 5.72
C GLY A 40 17.66 5.92 7.19
N SER A 41 16.57 6.60 7.58
CA SER A 41 16.07 6.59 8.96
C SER A 41 15.37 5.30 9.41
N GLY A 42 15.29 4.27 8.56
CA GLY A 42 14.64 3.00 8.90
C GLY A 42 13.16 2.89 8.55
N LYS A 43 12.53 3.88 7.87
CA LYS A 43 11.12 3.84 7.48
C LYS A 43 10.73 2.59 6.69
N THR A 44 11.50 2.27 5.65
CA THR A 44 11.28 1.06 4.85
C THR A 44 11.46 -0.21 5.66
N THR A 45 12.39 -0.21 6.63
CA THR A 45 12.59 -1.34 7.55
C THR A 45 11.37 -1.51 8.46
N LEU A 46 10.88 -0.40 9.04
CA LEU A 46 9.68 -0.42 9.88
C LEU A 46 8.45 -0.92 9.11
N MET A 47 8.27 -0.44 7.88
CA MET A 47 7.20 -0.90 7.00
C MET A 47 7.33 -2.39 6.66
N LYS A 48 8.55 -2.87 6.35
CA LYS A 48 8.79 -4.30 6.08
C LYS A 48 8.51 -5.19 7.29
N LEU A 49 8.81 -4.71 8.50
CA LEU A 49 8.44 -5.37 9.74
C LEU A 49 6.92 -5.42 9.91
N ALA A 50 6.22 -4.30 9.69
CA ALA A 50 4.76 -4.25 9.73
C ALA A 50 4.10 -5.21 8.73
N LEU A 51 4.70 -5.39 7.55
CA LEU A 51 4.22 -6.31 6.51
C LEU A 51 4.76 -7.75 6.66
N GLY A 52 5.43 -8.10 7.77
CA GLY A 52 5.97 -9.45 7.98
C GLY A 52 7.06 -9.88 6.99
N LEU A 53 7.58 -8.95 6.18
CA LEU A 53 8.68 -9.20 5.23
C LEU A 53 10.04 -9.29 5.93
N LEU A 54 10.12 -8.79 7.16
CA LEU A 54 11.25 -8.93 8.07
C LEU A 54 10.71 -9.38 9.42
N LYS A 55 11.50 -10.18 10.13
CA LYS A 55 11.21 -10.61 11.50
C LYS A 55 11.97 -9.74 12.48
N PRO A 56 11.35 -9.20 13.54
CA PRO A 56 12.07 -8.44 14.57
C PRO A 56 13.14 -9.31 15.26
N THR A 57 14.26 -8.69 15.63
CA THR A 57 15.34 -9.39 16.38
C THR A 57 14.97 -9.59 17.85
N SER A 58 14.15 -8.70 18.40
CA SER A 58 13.47 -8.87 19.70
C SER A 58 12.16 -8.07 19.72
N GLY A 59 11.31 -8.31 20.71
CA GLY A 59 9.95 -7.81 20.73
C GLY A 59 9.07 -8.52 19.72
N ARG A 60 7.97 -7.90 19.31
CA ARG A 60 7.05 -8.48 18.34
C ARG A 60 6.32 -7.41 17.53
N VAL A 61 5.90 -7.81 16.33
CA VAL A 61 5.04 -7.01 15.45
C VAL A 61 3.81 -7.84 15.13
N LEU A 62 2.64 -7.26 15.29
CA LEU A 62 1.36 -7.92 15.09
C LEU A 62 0.59 -7.22 13.95
N LEU A 63 0.01 -8.02 13.07
CA LEU A 63 -1.01 -7.64 12.08
C LEU A 63 -2.35 -8.24 12.49
N PHE A 64 -3.36 -7.40 12.72
CA PHE A 64 -4.69 -7.83 13.16
C PHE A 64 -4.66 -8.82 14.33
N GLY A 65 -3.69 -8.65 15.25
CA GLY A 65 -3.52 -9.49 16.44
C GLY A 65 -2.69 -10.75 16.24
N GLU A 66 -2.28 -11.08 15.02
CA GLU A 66 -1.40 -12.23 14.71
C GLU A 66 0.04 -11.77 14.48
N PRO A 67 1.07 -12.58 14.78
CA PRO A 67 2.45 -12.23 14.45
C PRO A 67 2.61 -11.96 12.96
N ALA A 68 3.17 -10.80 12.61
CA ALA A 68 3.25 -10.33 11.22
C ALA A 68 3.98 -11.32 10.30
N GLU A 69 5.04 -12.01 10.82
CA GLU A 69 5.82 -12.99 10.07
C GLU A 69 5.07 -14.30 9.73
N SER A 70 3.96 -14.56 10.39
CA SER A 70 3.10 -15.74 10.15
C SER A 70 1.69 -15.38 9.67
N PHE A 71 1.44 -14.09 9.42
CA PHE A 71 0.15 -13.60 8.96
C PHE A 71 -0.20 -14.20 7.58
N THR A 72 -1.43 -14.67 7.44
CA THR A 72 -1.88 -15.36 6.21
C THR A 72 -3.03 -14.67 5.51
N ASP A 73 -3.76 -13.79 6.22
CA ASP A 73 -4.99 -13.17 5.72
C ASP A 73 -4.73 -11.91 4.87
N TRP A 74 -3.84 -12.06 3.89
CA TRP A 74 -3.33 -10.97 3.05
C TRP A 74 -4.38 -10.25 2.19
N HIS A 75 -5.62 -10.75 2.12
CA HIS A 75 -6.68 -10.00 1.43
C HIS A 75 -7.07 -8.72 2.21
N ARG A 76 -6.83 -8.70 3.53
CA ARG A 76 -7.07 -7.55 4.39
C ARG A 76 -6.03 -6.43 4.26
N VAL A 77 -4.91 -6.70 3.58
CA VAL A 77 -3.79 -5.76 3.46
C VAL A 77 -3.58 -5.39 1.99
N GLY A 78 -3.75 -4.12 1.68
CA GLY A 78 -3.32 -3.52 0.42
C GLY A 78 -1.91 -2.93 0.57
N TYR A 79 -1.03 -3.20 -0.39
CA TYR A 79 0.29 -2.60 -0.41
C TYR A 79 0.57 -1.91 -1.74
N VAL A 80 0.98 -0.66 -1.67
CA VAL A 80 1.40 0.16 -2.80
C VAL A 80 2.89 0.46 -2.64
N PRO A 81 3.76 -0.22 -3.40
CA PRO A 81 5.20 -0.03 -3.30
C PRO A 81 5.63 1.32 -3.89
N GLN A 82 6.80 1.78 -3.44
CA GLN A 82 7.51 2.86 -4.11
C GLN A 82 7.77 2.47 -5.58
N ARG A 83 7.51 3.41 -6.48
CA ARG A 83 7.75 3.17 -7.92
C ARG A 83 9.24 3.01 -8.19
N THR A 84 9.58 1.99 -8.97
CA THR A 84 10.91 1.85 -9.55
C THR A 84 10.83 2.06 -11.06
N GLN A 85 11.81 2.70 -11.66
CA GLN A 85 11.88 2.95 -13.12
C GLN A 85 11.74 1.66 -13.95
N ALA A 86 12.07 0.52 -13.38
CA ALA A 86 11.91 -0.79 -14.02
C ALA A 86 10.43 -1.18 -14.27
N THR A 87 9.49 -0.60 -13.51
CA THR A 87 8.04 -0.87 -13.66
C THR A 87 7.43 -0.01 -14.78
N GLU A 88 8.17 1.01 -15.27
CA GLU A 88 7.61 2.10 -16.08
C GLU A 88 7.52 1.83 -17.58
N SER A 89 8.32 0.95 -18.15
CA SER A 89 8.60 1.26 -19.55
C SER A 89 8.07 0.30 -20.60
N ARG A 90 7.60 -0.91 -20.30
CA ARG A 90 7.31 -1.86 -21.41
C ARG A 90 6.24 -2.92 -21.13
N PHE A 91 5.39 -2.76 -20.12
CA PHE A 91 4.34 -3.76 -19.93
C PHE A 91 3.18 -3.48 -20.90
N PRO A 92 2.94 -4.33 -21.91
CA PRO A 92 1.92 -4.11 -22.94
C PRO A 92 0.52 -4.45 -22.42
N ALA A 93 0.14 -3.91 -21.25
CA ALA A 93 -1.14 -4.14 -20.63
C ALA A 93 -1.95 -2.83 -20.52
N SER A 94 -3.26 -2.98 -20.55
CA SER A 94 -4.20 -1.93 -20.21
C SER A 94 -4.26 -1.70 -18.70
N VAL A 95 -4.71 -0.51 -18.30
CA VAL A 95 -4.96 -0.17 -16.89
C VAL A 95 -5.88 -1.20 -16.23
N ARG A 96 -6.97 -1.59 -16.89
CA ARG A 96 -7.91 -2.59 -16.38
C ARG A 96 -7.26 -3.94 -16.12
N GLU A 97 -6.39 -4.39 -17.01
CA GLU A 97 -5.66 -5.65 -16.82
C GLU A 97 -4.75 -5.60 -15.61
N VAL A 98 -4.02 -4.50 -15.41
CA VAL A 98 -3.15 -4.33 -14.24
C VAL A 98 -3.96 -4.25 -12.94
N VAL A 99 -5.05 -3.49 -12.92
CA VAL A 99 -5.94 -3.42 -11.74
C VAL A 99 -6.51 -4.80 -11.42
N ASN A 100 -6.92 -5.54 -12.44
CA ASN A 100 -7.45 -6.87 -12.27
C ASN A 100 -6.44 -7.89 -11.70
N PHE A 101 -5.12 -7.66 -11.83
CA PHE A 101 -4.14 -8.48 -11.11
C PHE A 101 -4.28 -8.39 -9.59
N GLY A 102 -4.88 -7.32 -9.05
CA GLY A 102 -5.23 -7.20 -7.63
C GLY A 102 -6.21 -8.27 -7.13
N SER A 103 -7.02 -8.87 -7.99
CA SER A 103 -7.98 -9.91 -7.62
C SER A 103 -7.36 -11.29 -7.37
N TYR A 104 -6.10 -11.49 -7.77
CA TYR A 104 -5.45 -12.80 -7.61
C TYR A 104 -4.86 -12.97 -6.21
N SER A 105 -5.21 -14.08 -5.53
CA SER A 105 -4.57 -14.53 -4.31
C SER A 105 -3.69 -15.75 -4.59
N GLY A 106 -2.38 -15.56 -4.50
CA GLY A 106 -1.41 -16.65 -4.69
C GLY A 106 -1.27 -17.13 -6.14
N PHE A 107 -0.36 -18.07 -6.34
CA PHE A 107 -0.07 -18.66 -7.65
C PHE A 107 -1.08 -19.79 -7.94
N ASN A 108 -2.31 -19.44 -8.31
CA ASN A 108 -3.28 -20.42 -8.80
C ASN A 108 -3.51 -20.20 -10.29
N PRO A 109 -2.87 -20.97 -11.18
CA PRO A 109 -3.03 -20.82 -12.63
C PRO A 109 -4.46 -21.08 -13.11
N LEU A 110 -5.27 -21.82 -12.36
CA LEU A 110 -6.68 -22.06 -12.68
C LEU A 110 -7.58 -20.87 -12.30
N ALA A 111 -7.13 -19.97 -11.46
CA ALA A 111 -7.87 -18.74 -11.11
C ALA A 111 -8.03 -17.80 -12.33
N ILE A 112 -7.17 -17.93 -13.34
CA ILE A 112 -7.24 -17.16 -14.60
C ILE A 112 -8.54 -17.49 -15.36
N PHE A 113 -9.10 -18.69 -15.19
CA PHE A 113 -10.31 -19.16 -15.86
C PHE A 113 -11.60 -18.93 -15.06
N LYS A 114 -11.50 -18.55 -13.77
CA LYS A 114 -12.70 -18.18 -13.01
C LYS A 114 -13.22 -16.84 -13.53
N ARG A 115 -14.55 -16.79 -13.76
CA ARG A 115 -15.27 -15.57 -14.14
C ARG A 115 -14.95 -14.47 -13.13
N LYS A 116 -14.17 -13.48 -13.56
CA LYS A 116 -13.68 -12.39 -12.74
C LYS A 116 -14.86 -11.54 -12.31
N ASP A 117 -14.89 -11.15 -11.05
CA ASP A 117 -15.82 -10.16 -10.55
C ASP A 117 -15.40 -8.79 -11.10
N SER A 118 -15.88 -8.49 -12.32
CA SER A 118 -15.57 -7.23 -13.01
C SER A 118 -16.08 -6.04 -12.22
N SER A 119 -17.09 -6.22 -11.33
CA SER A 119 -17.65 -5.13 -10.55
C SER A 119 -16.63 -4.59 -9.55
N ARG A 120 -15.87 -5.45 -8.86
CA ARG A 120 -14.82 -5.03 -7.92
C ARG A 120 -13.68 -4.27 -8.58
N VAL A 121 -13.33 -4.64 -9.81
CA VAL A 121 -12.32 -3.92 -10.60
C VAL A 121 -12.85 -2.54 -10.98
N ASP A 122 -14.11 -2.44 -11.42
CA ASP A 122 -14.74 -1.18 -11.77
C ASP A 122 -14.89 -0.26 -10.55
N GLU A 123 -15.32 -0.79 -9.41
CA GLU A 123 -15.39 -0.08 -8.13
C GLU A 123 -14.02 0.45 -7.69
N ALA A 124 -12.99 -0.40 -7.74
CA ALA A 124 -11.63 0.01 -7.37
C ALA A 124 -11.09 1.12 -8.29
N MET A 125 -11.38 1.04 -9.59
CA MET A 125 -11.00 2.09 -10.56
C MET A 125 -11.78 3.39 -10.32
N GLU A 126 -13.04 3.30 -9.90
CA GLU A 126 -13.87 4.45 -9.50
C GLU A 126 -13.32 5.12 -8.25
N MET A 127 -13.02 4.32 -7.20
CA MET A 127 -12.40 4.83 -5.97
C MET A 127 -11.10 5.58 -6.25
N ALA A 128 -10.30 5.09 -7.19
CA ALA A 128 -9.04 5.72 -7.60
C ALA A 128 -9.19 6.82 -8.67
N GLY A 129 -10.40 7.08 -9.17
CA GLY A 129 -10.68 8.12 -10.17
C GLY A 129 -10.00 7.88 -11.53
N ILE A 130 -9.92 6.62 -11.98
CA ILE A 130 -9.23 6.24 -13.23
C ILE A 130 -10.09 5.40 -14.18
N GLN A 131 -11.41 5.36 -14.01
CA GLN A 131 -12.32 4.59 -14.88
C GLN A 131 -12.18 4.95 -16.36
N ASN A 132 -12.03 6.24 -16.66
CA ASN A 132 -11.86 6.76 -18.00
C ASN A 132 -10.53 6.32 -18.66
N LEU A 133 -9.61 5.76 -17.89
CA LEU A 133 -8.31 5.27 -18.34
C LEU A 133 -8.28 3.75 -18.54
N ALA A 134 -9.38 3.04 -18.29
CA ALA A 134 -9.47 1.58 -18.25
C ALA A 134 -8.77 0.86 -19.43
N ASN A 135 -8.98 1.37 -20.62
CA ASN A 135 -8.48 0.78 -21.87
C ASN A 135 -7.15 1.40 -22.35
N ARG A 136 -6.62 2.39 -21.62
CA ARG A 136 -5.30 2.97 -21.94
C ARG A 136 -4.18 1.98 -21.60
N ARG A 137 -3.10 2.07 -22.36
CA ARG A 137 -1.86 1.34 -22.02
C ARG A 137 -1.21 1.99 -20.81
N VAL A 138 -0.61 1.18 -19.94
CA VAL A 138 0.11 1.67 -18.76
C VAL A 138 1.25 2.61 -19.14
N SER A 139 1.92 2.36 -20.27
CA SER A 139 3.00 3.22 -20.81
C SER A 139 2.54 4.64 -21.14
N ASP A 140 1.24 4.85 -21.38
CA ASP A 140 0.70 6.15 -21.81
C ASP A 140 0.17 6.99 -20.63
N LEU A 141 0.37 6.52 -19.41
CA LEU A 141 -0.09 7.18 -18.19
C LEU A 141 0.97 8.14 -17.65
N SER A 142 0.49 9.27 -17.11
CA SER A 142 1.35 10.13 -16.27
C SER A 142 1.72 9.41 -14.97
N VAL A 143 2.74 9.94 -14.26
CA VAL A 143 3.22 9.43 -12.97
C VAL A 143 2.07 9.29 -11.98
N GLY A 144 1.27 10.34 -11.80
CA GLY A 144 0.12 10.34 -10.90
C GLY A 144 -0.99 9.37 -11.33
N GLN A 145 -1.21 9.18 -12.63
CA GLN A 145 -2.18 8.20 -13.13
C GLN A 145 -1.73 6.76 -12.87
N GLN A 146 -0.44 6.47 -13.07
CA GLN A 146 0.12 5.16 -12.74
C GLN A 146 0.04 4.87 -11.23
N GLN A 147 0.30 5.88 -10.39
CA GLN A 147 0.15 5.75 -8.96
C GLN A 147 -1.29 5.40 -8.55
N ARG A 148 -2.28 6.11 -9.10
CA ARG A 148 -3.69 5.80 -8.86
C ARG A 148 -4.09 4.40 -9.37
N MET A 149 -3.49 3.93 -10.46
CA MET A 149 -3.67 2.56 -10.94
C MET A 149 -3.14 1.52 -9.95
N LEU A 150 -1.96 1.75 -9.35
CA LEU A 150 -1.42 0.85 -8.33
C LEU A 150 -2.29 0.82 -7.06
N ILE A 151 -2.84 1.98 -6.68
CA ILE A 151 -3.80 2.06 -5.58
C ILE A 151 -5.08 1.30 -5.93
N ALA A 152 -5.67 1.52 -7.11
CA ALA A 152 -6.84 0.77 -7.57
C ALA A 152 -6.59 -0.75 -7.50
N ARG A 153 -5.42 -1.20 -7.96
CA ARG A 153 -5.02 -2.61 -7.90
C ARG A 153 -5.04 -3.15 -6.45
N SER A 154 -4.60 -2.37 -5.48
CA SER A 154 -4.60 -2.78 -4.08
C SER A 154 -5.99 -2.78 -3.45
N LEU A 155 -6.92 -1.98 -3.98
CA LEU A 155 -8.30 -1.85 -3.48
C LEU A 155 -9.25 -2.94 -3.97
N VAL A 156 -8.93 -3.67 -5.05
CA VAL A 156 -9.81 -4.72 -5.65
C VAL A 156 -10.24 -5.76 -4.61
N ARG A 157 -9.41 -6.03 -3.61
CA ARG A 157 -9.69 -7.00 -2.54
C ARG A 157 -10.38 -6.39 -1.32
N GLN A 158 -10.72 -5.10 -1.37
CA GLN A 158 -11.35 -4.36 -0.28
C GLN A 158 -10.59 -4.48 1.04
N PRO A 159 -9.33 -4.04 1.10
CA PRO A 159 -8.48 -4.22 2.28
C PRO A 159 -8.96 -3.36 3.46
N ASP A 160 -8.74 -3.85 4.69
CA ASP A 160 -8.94 -3.10 5.92
C ASP A 160 -7.77 -2.14 6.21
N LEU A 161 -6.58 -2.49 5.72
CA LEU A 161 -5.33 -1.74 5.88
C LEU A 161 -4.68 -1.49 4.51
N LEU A 162 -4.37 -0.24 4.21
CA LEU A 162 -3.64 0.19 3.02
C LEU A 162 -2.29 0.80 3.43
N VAL A 163 -1.20 0.15 3.04
CA VAL A 163 0.16 0.64 3.27
C VAL A 163 0.73 1.18 1.97
N MET A 164 1.22 2.42 1.98
CA MET A 164 1.77 3.10 0.80
C MET A 164 3.18 3.61 1.07
N ASP A 165 4.13 3.23 0.22
CA ASP A 165 5.53 3.63 0.30
C ASP A 165 5.83 4.71 -0.74
N GLU A 166 6.14 5.94 -0.28
CA GLU A 166 6.49 7.11 -1.09
C GLU A 166 5.49 7.35 -2.27
N PRO A 167 4.17 7.39 -2.03
CA PRO A 167 3.19 7.32 -3.12
C PRO A 167 3.11 8.56 -4.00
N VAL A 168 3.62 9.72 -3.57
CA VAL A 168 3.61 10.97 -4.36
C VAL A 168 4.96 11.34 -4.94
N ALA A 169 5.96 10.48 -4.82
CA ALA A 169 7.28 10.74 -5.37
C ALA A 169 7.23 10.95 -6.90
N GLY A 170 7.64 12.14 -7.36
CA GLY A 170 7.64 12.51 -8.78
C GLY A 170 6.26 12.85 -9.37
N VAL A 171 5.24 13.01 -8.55
CA VAL A 171 3.92 13.49 -8.96
C VAL A 171 3.92 15.03 -8.97
N ASP A 172 3.23 15.64 -9.92
CA ASP A 172 3.04 17.09 -9.95
C ASP A 172 2.02 17.57 -8.91
N ALA A 173 1.99 18.88 -8.63
CA ALA A 173 1.13 19.45 -7.59
C ALA A 173 -0.37 19.14 -7.79
N ALA A 174 -0.85 19.11 -9.03
CA ALA A 174 -2.24 18.78 -9.33
C ALA A 174 -2.55 17.29 -9.04
N GLY A 175 -1.61 16.41 -9.37
CA GLY A 175 -1.70 14.99 -9.06
C GLY A 175 -1.61 14.71 -7.56
N GLU A 176 -0.78 15.45 -6.82
CA GLU A 176 -0.72 15.38 -5.35
C GLU A 176 -2.06 15.74 -4.70
N GLU A 177 -2.70 16.83 -5.13
CA GLU A 177 -3.99 17.23 -4.59
C GLU A 177 -5.07 16.18 -4.85
N GLN A 178 -5.09 15.60 -6.07
CA GLN A 178 -5.98 14.49 -6.40
C GLN A 178 -5.70 13.25 -5.55
N PHE A 179 -4.43 12.92 -5.31
CA PHE A 179 -4.02 11.83 -4.43
C PHE A 179 -4.53 12.06 -3.00
N HIS A 180 -4.31 13.24 -2.41
CA HIS A 180 -4.77 13.55 -1.06
C HIS A 180 -6.30 13.49 -0.92
N THR A 181 -7.02 14.01 -1.92
CA THR A 181 -8.49 13.93 -1.95
C THR A 181 -8.97 12.49 -1.97
N MET A 182 -8.37 11.65 -2.82
CA MET A 182 -8.68 10.23 -2.91
C MET A 182 -8.38 9.51 -1.58
N VAL A 183 -7.19 9.71 -1.00
CA VAL A 183 -6.77 9.05 0.25
C VAL A 183 -7.68 9.44 1.41
N ARG A 184 -8.07 10.72 1.52
CA ARG A 184 -9.05 11.17 2.51
C ARG A 184 -10.40 10.46 2.35
N ARG A 185 -10.87 10.30 1.12
CA ARG A 185 -12.11 9.56 0.84
C ARG A 185 -12.00 8.09 1.25
N LEU A 186 -10.91 7.41 0.89
CA LEU A 186 -10.66 6.02 1.28
C LEU A 186 -10.67 5.85 2.81
N ASN A 187 -10.06 6.77 3.53
CA ASN A 187 -9.98 6.70 4.99
C ASN A 187 -11.32 7.08 5.66
N ARG A 188 -11.89 8.27 5.35
CA ARG A 188 -13.05 8.82 6.06
C ARG A 188 -14.35 8.18 5.66
N ASP A 189 -14.57 7.95 4.34
CA ASP A 189 -15.85 7.50 3.83
C ASP A 189 -15.95 5.96 3.81
N LEU A 190 -14.81 5.27 3.59
CA LEU A 190 -14.76 3.81 3.52
C LEU A 190 -14.15 3.16 4.78
N GLY A 191 -13.64 3.95 5.72
CA GLY A 191 -13.08 3.45 6.98
C GLY A 191 -11.77 2.66 6.84
N ILE A 192 -11.09 2.74 5.69
CA ILE A 192 -9.83 2.02 5.47
C ILE A 192 -8.74 2.63 6.36
N THR A 193 -8.05 1.80 7.12
CA THR A 193 -6.84 2.22 7.86
C THR A 193 -5.72 2.49 6.87
N ILE A 194 -5.05 3.64 6.98
CA ILE A 194 -4.00 4.02 6.03
C ILE A 194 -2.68 4.25 6.75
N VAL A 195 -1.61 3.64 6.21
CA VAL A 195 -0.23 3.88 6.63
C VAL A 195 0.53 4.45 5.44
N LEU A 196 0.96 5.69 5.56
CA LEU A 196 1.75 6.40 4.56
C LEU A 196 3.20 6.51 5.01
N VAL A 197 4.13 6.04 4.19
CA VAL A 197 5.56 6.25 4.41
C VAL A 197 6.05 7.35 3.46
N SER A 198 6.65 8.40 4.00
CA SER A 198 7.17 9.51 3.19
C SER A 198 8.40 10.16 3.83
N HIS A 199 9.23 10.80 3.01
CA HIS A 199 10.29 11.70 3.47
C HIS A 199 9.85 13.17 3.41
N ASP A 200 8.72 13.47 2.78
CA ASP A 200 8.17 14.82 2.63
C ASP A 200 7.01 15.06 3.62
N ILE A 201 7.27 15.90 4.62
CA ILE A 201 6.28 16.32 5.63
C ILE A 201 5.16 17.14 4.98
N GLY A 202 5.50 17.97 3.97
CA GLY A 202 4.54 18.80 3.27
C GLY A 202 3.49 17.98 2.49
N ALA A 203 3.88 16.82 1.98
CA ALA A 203 3.00 15.91 1.29
C ALA A 203 1.98 15.20 2.21
N VAL A 204 2.18 15.24 3.52
CA VAL A 204 1.29 14.57 4.49
C VAL A 204 0.36 15.54 5.21
N MET A 205 0.76 16.80 5.36
CA MET A 205 0.03 17.82 6.14
C MET A 205 -0.99 18.63 5.33
N ARG A 206 -1.17 18.35 4.04
CA ARG A 206 -2.18 18.95 3.15
C ARG A 206 -3.41 18.05 3.08
#